data_a5512761d8e58a2fdb40e478e9df6841
#
_entry.id   a5512761d8e58a2fdb40e478e9df6841
#
_cell.length_a   1.000
_cell.length_b   1.000
_cell.length_c   1.000
_cell.angle_alpha   90.00
_cell.angle_beta   90.00
_cell.angle_gamma   90.00
#
_symmetry.space_group_name_H-M   'P 1'
#
loop_
_entity.id
_entity.type
_entity.pdbx_description
1 polymer ?
#
loop_
_entity_poly.entity_id
_entity_poly.type
_entity_poly.pdbx_seq_one_letter_code
_entity_poly.pdbx_strand_id
1 'polypeptide(L)'
;MTKQTSVITETVGISRDLSRRDFFVTASAAAAGGLALANGPARAGIISADFTKLPPYGNSTLPPGIRSRTVSNVNGLTVHMLEAGFETPDRPAVLLLHGFPELAYSWRKVMLPLAAAGYHVIAPDQRGYGRTAGWDDSYDADPDPFRILNMVRDAAALVSALGYRSVAAVVGHDAGSPVASWAASSGPTYSARWR
;
A
#
# COMPACT_ATOMS: atom_id res chain seq x y z
N MET A 1 13.15 -49.18 -31.61
CA MET A 1 11.80 -48.84 -31.11
C MET A 1 11.91 -47.49 -30.41
N THR A 2 11.65 -46.43 -31.15
CA THR A 2 11.79 -45.05 -30.66
C THR A 2 10.39 -44.53 -30.39
N LYS A 3 10.07 -44.22 -29.12
CA LYS A 3 8.81 -43.59 -28.71
C LYS A 3 8.90 -42.10 -28.97
N GLN A 4 8.07 -41.61 -29.89
CA GLN A 4 7.86 -40.23 -30.17
C GLN A 4 6.85 -39.66 -29.15
N THR A 5 7.31 -38.70 -28.34
CA THR A 5 6.44 -37.93 -27.43
C THR A 5 5.89 -36.72 -28.20
N SER A 6 4.59 -36.74 -28.51
CA SER A 6 3.92 -35.59 -29.11
C SER A 6 3.63 -34.56 -28.05
N VAL A 7 4.18 -33.36 -28.20
CA VAL A 7 3.83 -32.17 -27.43
C VAL A 7 2.60 -31.54 -28.08
N ILE A 8 1.47 -31.55 -27.39
CA ILE A 8 0.26 -30.81 -27.78
C ILE A 8 0.43 -29.38 -27.33
N THR A 9 0.68 -28.47 -28.27
CA THR A 9 0.67 -27.04 -28.03
C THR A 9 -0.78 -26.56 -28.25
N GLU A 10 -1.54 -26.42 -27.19
CA GLU A 10 -2.84 -25.77 -27.22
C GLU A 10 -2.65 -24.25 -27.28
N THR A 11 -2.93 -23.66 -28.42
CA THR A 11 -2.96 -22.22 -28.61
C THR A 11 -4.28 -21.69 -28.05
N VAL A 12 -4.23 -21.08 -26.88
CA VAL A 12 -5.40 -20.37 -26.33
C VAL A 12 -5.62 -19.11 -27.16
N GLY A 13 -6.66 -19.14 -27.99
CA GLY A 13 -7.09 -18.01 -28.78
C GLY A 13 -7.66 -16.92 -27.85
N ILE A 14 -6.96 -15.81 -27.72
CA ILE A 14 -7.46 -14.63 -27.02
C ILE A 14 -8.44 -13.92 -27.94
N SER A 15 -9.74 -13.99 -27.61
CA SER A 15 -10.79 -13.19 -28.25
C SER A 15 -10.54 -11.70 -28.04
N ARG A 16 -10.70 -10.91 -29.11
CA ARG A 16 -10.42 -9.45 -29.13
C ARG A 16 -11.47 -8.57 -28.43
N ASP A 17 -12.42 -9.15 -27.70
CA ASP A 17 -13.54 -8.43 -27.08
C ASP A 17 -13.58 -8.49 -25.55
N LEU A 18 -12.43 -8.57 -24.89
CA LEU A 18 -12.40 -8.43 -23.44
C LEU A 18 -12.51 -6.95 -23.04
N SER A 19 -13.56 -6.59 -22.33
CA SER A 19 -13.70 -5.25 -21.78
C SER A 19 -12.67 -4.99 -20.69
N ARG A 20 -12.35 -3.71 -20.42
CA ARG A 20 -11.41 -3.34 -19.34
C ARG A 20 -11.83 -3.93 -17.98
N ARG A 21 -13.13 -4.15 -17.77
CA ARG A 21 -13.67 -4.80 -16.58
C ARG A 21 -13.24 -6.26 -16.46
N ASP A 22 -13.24 -7.01 -17.57
CA ASP A 22 -12.91 -8.43 -17.58
C ASP A 22 -11.42 -8.67 -17.33
N PHE A 23 -10.56 -7.72 -17.71
CA PHE A 23 -9.13 -7.77 -17.44
C PHE A 23 -8.82 -7.70 -15.94
N PHE A 24 -9.49 -6.83 -15.17
CA PHE A 24 -9.27 -6.71 -13.73
C PHE A 24 -9.77 -7.93 -12.94
N VAL A 25 -10.87 -8.53 -13.38
CA VAL A 25 -11.43 -9.75 -12.76
C VAL A 25 -10.49 -10.95 -12.98
N THR A 26 -9.89 -11.07 -14.17
CA THR A 26 -9.01 -12.20 -14.51
C THR A 26 -7.62 -12.09 -13.86
N ALA A 27 -7.09 -10.89 -13.72
CA ALA A 27 -5.79 -10.67 -13.09
C ALA A 27 -5.80 -10.94 -11.58
N SER A 28 -6.93 -10.71 -10.92
CA SER A 28 -7.09 -10.99 -9.48
C SER A 28 -7.25 -12.49 -9.18
N ALA A 29 -7.74 -13.30 -10.12
CA ALA A 29 -7.93 -14.74 -9.94
C ALA A 29 -6.64 -15.56 -10.10
N ALA A 30 -5.63 -15.03 -10.81
CA ALA A 30 -4.39 -15.75 -11.06
C ALA A 30 -3.41 -15.77 -9.87
N ALA A 31 -3.64 -14.95 -8.84
CA ALA A 31 -2.79 -14.85 -7.67
C ALA A 31 -3.17 -15.82 -6.52
N ALA A 32 -4.32 -16.51 -6.62
CA ALA A 32 -4.77 -17.49 -5.64
C ALA A 32 -4.69 -18.89 -6.26
N GLY A 33 -3.52 -19.52 -6.20
CA GLY A 33 -3.31 -20.88 -6.67
C GLY A 33 -4.12 -21.91 -5.90
N GLY A 34 -5.01 -22.62 -6.61
CA GLY A 34 -5.75 -23.76 -6.09
C GLY A 34 -6.98 -24.06 -6.95
N LEU A 35 -6.81 -24.84 -8.03
CA LEU A 35 -7.93 -25.30 -8.85
C LEU A 35 -8.77 -26.35 -8.11
N ALA A 36 -10.04 -26.00 -7.87
CA ALA A 36 -11.10 -26.97 -7.76
C ALA A 36 -12.21 -26.58 -8.77
N LEU A 37 -12.30 -27.32 -9.88
CA LEU A 37 -13.39 -27.19 -10.86
C LEU A 37 -14.67 -27.78 -10.25
N ALA A 38 -15.52 -26.93 -9.69
CA ALA A 38 -16.91 -27.27 -9.38
C ALA A 38 -17.81 -26.53 -10.38
N ASN A 39 -18.56 -27.28 -11.18
CA ASN A 39 -19.56 -26.76 -12.14
C ASN A 39 -20.74 -26.12 -11.39
N GLY A 40 -20.74 -24.82 -11.28
CA GLY A 40 -21.84 -23.95 -10.85
C GLY A 40 -21.50 -22.51 -11.15
N PRO A 41 -22.47 -21.59 -11.31
CA PRO A 41 -22.14 -20.19 -11.49
C PRO A 41 -21.36 -19.73 -10.26
N ALA A 42 -20.04 -19.59 -10.43
CA ALA A 42 -19.18 -19.07 -9.39
C ALA A 42 -19.61 -17.62 -9.11
N ARG A 43 -20.43 -17.41 -8.09
CA ARG A 43 -20.45 -16.13 -7.40
C ARG A 43 -19.02 -15.97 -6.87
N ALA A 44 -18.26 -15.08 -7.49
CA ALA A 44 -17.03 -14.61 -6.91
C ALA A 44 -17.38 -14.00 -5.55
N GLY A 45 -17.29 -14.81 -4.50
CA GLY A 45 -17.37 -14.30 -3.14
C GLY A 45 -16.21 -13.36 -2.97
N ILE A 46 -16.49 -12.10 -2.70
CA ILE A 46 -15.46 -11.16 -2.25
C ILE A 46 -14.94 -11.77 -0.96
N ILE A 47 -13.74 -12.33 -1.00
CA ILE A 47 -13.06 -12.78 0.21
C ILE A 47 -12.58 -11.51 0.89
N SER A 48 -13.37 -11.03 1.85
CA SER A 48 -12.91 -9.98 2.76
C SER A 48 -11.76 -10.57 3.58
N ALA A 49 -10.54 -10.26 3.19
CA ALA A 49 -9.36 -10.66 3.94
C ALA A 49 -9.18 -9.67 5.09
N ASP A 50 -9.17 -10.16 6.33
CA ASP A 50 -8.78 -9.34 7.48
C ASP A 50 -7.27 -9.10 7.45
N PHE A 51 -6.88 -8.01 6.84
CA PHE A 51 -5.48 -7.64 6.66
C PHE A 51 -4.74 -7.39 7.98
N THR A 52 -5.47 -7.17 9.09
CA THR A 52 -4.87 -7.02 10.41
C THR A 52 -4.31 -8.34 10.95
N LYS A 53 -4.81 -9.46 10.43
CA LYS A 53 -4.39 -10.83 10.81
C LYS A 53 -3.31 -11.41 9.91
N LEU A 54 -2.84 -10.67 8.92
CA LEU A 54 -1.73 -11.13 8.09
C LEU A 54 -0.47 -11.33 8.96
N PRO A 55 0.27 -12.42 8.73
CA PRO A 55 1.53 -12.62 9.43
C PRO A 55 2.49 -11.48 9.12
N PRO A 56 3.45 -11.18 10.01
CA PRO A 56 4.52 -10.23 9.72
C PRO A 56 5.21 -10.56 8.39
N TYR A 57 5.85 -9.56 7.78
CA TYR A 57 6.72 -9.85 6.63
C TYR A 57 7.75 -10.90 7.02
N GLY A 58 7.92 -11.93 6.17
CA GLY A 58 8.94 -12.96 6.38
C GLY A 58 10.36 -12.36 6.41
N ASN A 59 11.28 -13.03 7.09
CA ASN A 59 12.63 -12.54 7.37
C ASN A 59 13.46 -12.13 6.14
N SER A 60 13.08 -12.58 4.93
CA SER A 60 13.75 -12.25 3.66
C SER A 60 13.00 -11.25 2.80
N THR A 61 11.81 -10.80 3.22
CA THR A 61 10.96 -9.93 2.41
C THR A 61 11.40 -8.48 2.47
N LEU A 62 11.76 -8.00 3.66
CA LEU A 62 12.26 -6.64 3.87
C LEU A 62 13.79 -6.65 3.90
N PRO A 63 14.44 -5.68 3.22
CA PRO A 63 15.87 -5.47 3.38
C PRO A 63 16.23 -5.22 4.85
N PRO A 64 17.41 -5.68 5.33
CA PRO A 64 17.92 -5.31 6.66
C PRO A 64 17.94 -3.78 6.84
N GLY A 65 17.49 -3.29 8.00
CA GLY A 65 17.37 -1.85 8.30
C GLY A 65 15.99 -1.26 7.93
N ILE A 66 15.09 -2.05 7.36
CA ILE A 66 13.66 -1.69 7.21
C ILE A 66 12.84 -2.57 8.12
N ARG A 67 11.97 -1.98 8.93
CA ARG A 67 11.00 -2.74 9.72
C ARG A 67 9.57 -2.40 9.35
N SER A 68 8.68 -3.33 9.60
CA SER A 68 7.22 -3.18 9.50
C SER A 68 6.66 -2.81 10.87
N ARG A 69 5.75 -1.84 10.92
CA ARG A 69 5.11 -1.38 12.14
C ARG A 69 3.65 -1.00 11.89
N THR A 70 2.83 -1.12 12.90
CA THR A 70 1.43 -0.70 12.89
C THR A 70 1.22 0.40 13.92
N VAL A 71 0.46 1.44 13.57
CA VAL A 71 0.10 2.58 14.43
C VAL A 71 -1.41 2.70 14.46
N SER A 72 -2.01 2.55 15.64
CA SER A 72 -3.45 2.66 15.83
C SER A 72 -3.90 4.09 16.10
N ASN A 73 -5.19 4.35 15.95
CA ASN A 73 -5.84 5.65 16.20
C ASN A 73 -5.33 6.79 15.30
N VAL A 74 -4.97 6.48 14.07
CA VAL A 74 -4.56 7.47 13.07
C VAL A 74 -5.79 7.87 12.24
N ASN A 75 -6.49 8.91 12.64
CA ASN A 75 -7.72 9.38 11.96
C ASN A 75 -8.75 8.24 11.71
N GLY A 76 -8.99 7.42 12.73
CA GLY A 76 -9.88 6.25 12.65
C GLY A 76 -9.26 5.00 12.04
N LEU A 77 -8.02 5.07 11.57
CA LEU A 77 -7.30 3.95 10.98
C LEU A 77 -6.35 3.27 11.96
N THR A 78 -6.02 2.03 11.65
CA THR A 78 -4.82 1.33 12.09
C THR A 78 -3.88 1.27 10.90
N VAL A 79 -2.92 2.19 10.86
CA VAL A 79 -2.01 2.37 9.72
C VAL A 79 -0.84 1.41 9.83
N HIS A 80 -0.65 0.61 8.80
CA HIS A 80 0.58 -0.14 8.60
C HIS A 80 1.60 0.73 7.88
N MET A 81 2.85 0.65 8.28
CA MET A 81 3.94 1.37 7.64
C MET A 81 5.25 0.58 7.64
N LEU A 82 6.11 0.92 6.72
CA LEU A 82 7.53 0.57 6.75
C LEU A 82 8.33 1.78 7.24
N GLU A 83 9.38 1.51 8.02
CA GLU A 83 10.25 2.57 8.52
C GLU A 83 11.72 2.14 8.48
N ALA A 84 12.62 3.12 8.27
CA ALA A 84 14.06 2.96 8.27
C ALA A 84 14.72 4.15 8.98
N GLY A 85 15.87 3.95 9.59
CA GLY A 85 16.56 4.99 10.37
C GLY A 85 15.92 5.28 11.72
N PHE A 86 15.08 4.37 12.20
CA PHE A 86 14.34 4.45 13.47
C PHE A 86 15.21 4.16 14.70
N GLU A 87 16.41 3.62 14.50
CA GLU A 87 17.31 3.20 15.58
C GLU A 87 17.93 4.40 16.32
N THR A 88 18.01 5.53 15.66
CA THR A 88 18.57 6.76 16.24
C THR A 88 17.42 7.72 16.51
N PRO A 89 17.23 8.18 17.75
CA PRO A 89 16.19 9.15 18.09
C PRO A 89 16.47 10.52 17.44
N ASP A 90 15.45 11.36 17.43
CA ASP A 90 15.50 12.78 17.00
C ASP A 90 15.91 13.04 15.55
N ARG A 91 15.95 12.02 14.72
CA ARG A 91 16.17 12.20 13.28
C ARG A 91 15.00 12.96 12.66
N PRO A 92 15.26 13.91 11.74
CA PRO A 92 14.20 14.55 10.97
C PRO A 92 13.47 13.49 10.13
N ALA A 93 12.12 13.53 10.15
CA ALA A 93 11.31 12.56 9.46
C ALA A 93 11.14 12.92 7.97
N VAL A 94 11.11 11.90 7.10
CA VAL A 94 10.72 11.97 5.70
C VAL A 94 9.53 11.04 5.49
N LEU A 95 8.43 11.57 4.94
CA LEU A 95 7.22 10.80 4.66
C LEU A 95 7.14 10.47 3.16
N LEU A 96 6.95 9.19 2.83
CA LEU A 96 6.90 8.67 1.47
C LEU A 96 5.50 8.09 1.19
N LEU A 97 4.75 8.71 0.28
CA LEU A 97 3.37 8.34 -0.07
C LEU A 97 3.34 7.64 -1.44
N HIS A 98 2.94 6.38 -1.44
CA HIS A 98 2.88 5.54 -2.66
C HIS A 98 1.71 5.92 -3.57
N GLY A 99 1.71 5.40 -4.79
CA GLY A 99 0.66 5.56 -5.79
C GLY A 99 -0.26 4.35 -5.94
N PHE A 100 -1.04 4.35 -7.00
CA PHE A 100 -1.88 3.24 -7.42
C PHE A 100 -1.14 2.37 -8.46
N PRO A 101 -1.20 1.06 -8.39
CA PRO A 101 -1.72 0.19 -7.32
C PRO A 101 -0.62 -0.30 -6.37
N GLU A 102 0.17 0.62 -5.85
CA GLU A 102 1.37 0.33 -5.08
C GLU A 102 1.10 0.23 -3.57
N LEU A 103 2.17 -0.04 -2.81
CA LEU A 103 2.20 -0.17 -1.36
C LEU A 103 3.45 0.54 -0.81
N ALA A 104 3.53 0.69 0.49
CA ALA A 104 4.74 1.15 1.19
C ALA A 104 6.02 0.44 0.72
N TYR A 105 5.89 -0.84 0.33
CA TYR A 105 7.00 -1.67 -0.16
C TYR A 105 7.68 -1.14 -1.42
N SER A 106 7.01 -0.34 -2.24
CA SER A 106 7.59 0.30 -3.43
C SER A 106 8.80 1.16 -3.08
N TRP A 107 8.79 1.77 -1.92
CA TRP A 107 9.82 2.69 -1.43
C TRP A 107 11.08 2.01 -0.87
N ARG A 108 11.10 0.69 -0.68
CA ARG A 108 12.17 -0.05 -0.01
C ARG A 108 13.59 0.24 -0.50
N LYS A 109 13.75 0.56 -1.80
CA LYS A 109 15.07 0.88 -2.39
C LYS A 109 15.53 2.31 -2.08
N VAL A 110 14.59 3.22 -1.80
CA VAL A 110 14.85 4.63 -1.51
C VAL A 110 15.02 4.84 0.00
N MET A 111 14.37 4.03 0.82
CA MET A 111 14.35 4.19 2.28
C MET A 111 15.75 4.10 2.90
N LEU A 112 16.55 3.09 2.52
CA LEU A 112 17.88 2.89 3.11
C LEU A 112 18.86 4.02 2.78
N PRO A 113 18.99 4.51 1.54
CA PRO A 113 19.80 5.69 1.24
C PRO A 113 19.40 6.93 2.04
N LEU A 114 18.11 7.18 2.22
CA LEU A 114 17.63 8.30 3.03
C LEU A 114 17.95 8.11 4.53
N ALA A 115 17.79 6.89 5.03
CA ALA A 115 18.17 6.56 6.42
C ALA A 115 19.67 6.73 6.64
N ALA A 116 20.51 6.33 5.69
CA ALA A 116 21.95 6.55 5.71
C ALA A 116 22.32 8.04 5.68
N ALA A 117 21.50 8.88 5.03
CA ALA A 117 21.63 10.34 5.03
C ALA A 117 21.16 11.01 6.34
N GLY A 118 20.73 10.23 7.35
CA GLY A 118 20.37 10.74 8.66
C GLY A 118 18.88 11.00 8.90
N TYR A 119 18.00 10.53 8.03
CA TYR A 119 16.55 10.69 8.19
C TYR A 119 15.88 9.48 8.85
N HIS A 120 14.79 9.73 9.58
CA HIS A 120 13.79 8.69 9.87
C HIS A 120 12.79 8.64 8.72
N VAL A 121 12.82 7.58 7.97
CA VAL A 121 12.01 7.42 6.75
C VAL A 121 10.77 6.61 7.06
N ILE A 122 9.60 7.14 6.71
CA ILE A 122 8.29 6.60 7.04
C ILE A 122 7.52 6.42 5.73
N ALA A 123 7.12 5.20 5.43
CA ALA A 123 6.32 4.86 4.25
C ALA A 123 5.06 4.10 4.70
N PRO A 124 3.90 4.75 4.83
CA PRO A 124 2.64 4.07 5.15
C PRO A 124 2.05 3.35 3.94
N ASP A 125 1.32 2.26 4.18
CA ASP A 125 0.24 1.85 3.30
C ASP A 125 -0.91 2.84 3.50
N GLN A 126 -1.28 3.60 2.48
CA GLN A 126 -2.32 4.60 2.58
C GLN A 126 -3.71 3.97 2.79
N ARG A 127 -4.73 4.78 3.15
CA ARG A 127 -6.13 4.35 3.27
C ARG A 127 -6.56 3.56 2.04
N GLY A 128 -7.17 2.38 2.23
CA GLY A 128 -7.60 1.51 1.15
C GLY A 128 -6.52 0.59 0.60
N TYR A 129 -5.30 0.62 1.15
CA TYR A 129 -4.18 -0.16 0.64
C TYR A 129 -3.53 -1.05 1.69
N GLY A 130 -2.96 -2.12 1.19
CA GLY A 130 -2.05 -3.01 1.91
C GLY A 130 -2.59 -3.54 3.22
N ARG A 131 -1.89 -3.26 4.30
CA ARG A 131 -2.22 -3.73 5.65
C ARG A 131 -2.87 -2.67 6.53
N THR A 132 -3.14 -1.47 6.00
CA THR A 132 -3.88 -0.44 6.71
C THR A 132 -5.34 -0.81 6.80
N ALA A 133 -5.91 -0.76 8.01
CA ALA A 133 -7.28 -1.15 8.32
C ALA A 133 -8.04 -0.01 9.01
N GLY A 134 -9.36 -0.22 9.22
CA GLY A 134 -10.25 0.74 9.86
C GLY A 134 -11.03 1.60 8.87
N TRP A 135 -11.00 1.26 7.59
CA TRP A 135 -11.84 1.83 6.54
C TRP A 135 -12.92 0.83 6.11
N ASP A 136 -14.02 1.32 5.56
CA ASP A 136 -15.11 0.50 5.06
C ASP A 136 -14.76 -0.02 3.66
N ASP A 137 -14.65 -1.35 3.50
CA ASP A 137 -14.32 -2.06 2.26
C ASP A 137 -15.56 -2.60 1.53
N SER A 138 -16.76 -2.26 1.98
CA SER A 138 -17.99 -2.68 1.32
C SER A 138 -18.14 -1.99 -0.05
N TYR A 139 -18.80 -2.68 -0.99
CA TYR A 139 -19.01 -2.15 -2.35
C TYR A 139 -19.78 -0.82 -2.37
N ASP A 140 -20.71 -0.66 -1.43
CA ASP A 140 -21.57 0.51 -1.30
C ASP A 140 -21.04 1.53 -0.26
N ALA A 141 -19.77 1.38 0.14
CA ALA A 141 -19.14 2.29 1.09
C ALA A 141 -19.13 3.74 0.60
N ASP A 142 -19.29 4.67 1.54
CA ASP A 142 -19.14 6.10 1.25
C ASP A 142 -17.71 6.40 0.73
N PRO A 143 -17.54 6.99 -0.47
CA PRO A 143 -16.24 7.34 -0.99
C PRO A 143 -15.62 8.60 -0.35
N ASP A 144 -16.37 9.38 0.42
CA ASP A 144 -15.91 10.62 1.05
C ASP A 144 -14.64 10.47 1.90
N PRO A 145 -14.42 9.37 2.65
CA PRO A 145 -13.18 9.14 3.36
C PRO A 145 -11.92 9.07 2.48
N PHE A 146 -12.09 8.82 1.17
CA PHE A 146 -10.99 8.74 0.19
C PHE A 146 -10.69 10.07 -0.52
N ARG A 147 -11.38 11.15 -0.16
CA ARG A 147 -11.06 12.49 -0.68
C ARG A 147 -9.67 12.92 -0.24
N ILE A 148 -8.98 13.67 -1.10
CA ILE A 148 -7.59 14.11 -0.88
C ILE A 148 -7.38 14.73 0.51
N LEU A 149 -8.29 15.58 0.97
CA LEU A 149 -8.16 16.22 2.29
C LEU A 149 -8.20 15.23 3.45
N ASN A 150 -8.95 14.13 3.34
CA ASN A 150 -8.94 13.08 4.35
C ASN A 150 -7.64 12.28 4.31
N MET A 151 -7.10 12.00 3.13
CA MET A 151 -5.80 11.36 2.99
C MET A 151 -4.66 12.25 3.53
N VAL A 152 -4.76 13.57 3.36
CA VAL A 152 -3.86 14.55 4.00
C VAL A 152 -3.97 14.48 5.53
N ARG A 153 -5.20 14.38 6.06
CA ARG A 153 -5.42 14.19 7.50
C ARG A 153 -4.83 12.89 8.03
N ASP A 154 -4.96 11.80 7.27
CA ASP A 154 -4.34 10.52 7.61
C ASP A 154 -2.82 10.66 7.73
N ALA A 155 -2.19 11.30 6.75
CA ALA A 155 -0.75 11.56 6.74
C ALA A 155 -0.31 12.44 7.94
N ALA A 156 -1.03 13.53 8.20
CA ALA A 156 -0.75 14.43 9.31
C ALA A 156 -0.97 13.75 10.68
N ALA A 157 -2.04 12.96 10.82
CA ALA A 157 -2.33 12.21 12.03
C ALA A 157 -1.26 11.14 12.30
N LEU A 158 -0.77 10.46 11.25
CA LEU A 158 0.34 9.51 11.39
C LEU A 158 1.61 10.19 11.90
N VAL A 159 2.01 11.30 11.28
CA VAL A 159 3.18 12.07 11.70
C VAL A 159 3.07 12.51 13.16
N SER A 160 1.89 13.00 13.56
CA SER A 160 1.61 13.39 14.95
C SER A 160 1.65 12.20 15.90
N ALA A 161 1.05 11.06 15.54
CA ALA A 161 1.04 9.83 16.34
C ALA A 161 2.46 9.26 16.56
N LEU A 162 3.37 9.54 15.64
CA LEU A 162 4.79 9.19 15.76
C LEU A 162 5.60 10.20 16.59
N GLY A 163 4.96 11.25 17.12
CA GLY A 163 5.60 12.27 17.96
C GLY A 163 6.25 13.43 17.19
N TYR A 164 6.10 13.48 15.88
CA TYR A 164 6.65 14.55 15.06
C TYR A 164 5.71 15.76 14.98
N ARG A 165 6.26 16.96 15.09
CA ARG A 165 5.55 18.23 14.85
C ARG A 165 5.63 18.67 13.38
N SER A 166 6.62 18.16 12.65
CA SER A 166 6.85 18.45 11.23
C SER A 166 7.70 17.35 10.62
N VAL A 167 7.70 17.28 9.29
CA VAL A 167 8.61 16.42 8.53
C VAL A 167 9.59 17.28 7.74
N ALA A 168 10.80 16.75 7.52
CA ALA A 168 11.78 17.41 6.66
C ALA A 168 11.35 17.44 5.20
N ALA A 169 10.65 16.40 4.76
CA ALA A 169 10.08 16.33 3.43
C ALA A 169 8.87 15.38 3.40
N VAL A 170 7.95 15.65 2.50
CA VAL A 170 6.91 14.72 2.05
C VAL A 170 7.11 14.48 0.56
N VAL A 171 7.16 13.21 0.17
CA VAL A 171 7.37 12.78 -1.21
C VAL A 171 6.19 11.92 -1.61
N GLY A 172 5.58 12.20 -2.74
CA GLY A 172 4.49 11.42 -3.30
C GLY A 172 4.83 10.90 -4.68
N HIS A 173 4.36 9.71 -5.01
CA HIS A 173 4.41 9.13 -6.34
C HIS A 173 2.98 8.85 -6.80
N ASP A 174 2.68 9.11 -8.10
CA ASP A 174 1.38 8.89 -8.73
C ASP A 174 0.22 9.43 -7.85
N ALA A 175 -0.73 8.62 -7.37
CA ALA A 175 -1.84 9.02 -6.51
C ALA A 175 -1.38 9.61 -5.15
N GLY A 176 -0.17 9.34 -4.69
CA GLY A 176 0.42 9.96 -3.50
C GLY A 176 0.91 11.40 -3.76
N SER A 177 1.16 11.78 -5.02
CA SER A 177 1.67 13.11 -5.35
C SER A 177 0.69 14.26 -5.01
N PRO A 178 -0.60 14.19 -5.37
CA PRO A 178 -1.55 15.21 -4.95
C PRO A 178 -1.70 15.29 -3.43
N VAL A 179 -1.67 14.15 -2.71
CA VAL A 179 -1.72 14.15 -1.24
C VAL A 179 -0.51 14.87 -0.67
N ALA A 180 0.70 14.57 -1.16
CA ALA A 180 1.92 15.24 -0.74
C ALA A 180 1.89 16.74 -1.03
N SER A 181 1.43 17.16 -2.21
CA SER A 181 1.33 18.55 -2.62
C SER A 181 0.34 19.34 -1.74
N TRP A 182 -0.83 18.77 -1.46
CA TRP A 182 -1.81 19.39 -0.57
C TRP A 182 -1.33 19.46 0.87
N ALA A 183 -0.66 18.41 1.36
CA ALA A 183 -0.06 18.41 2.68
C ALA A 183 0.97 19.54 2.83
N ALA A 184 1.84 19.72 1.83
CA ALA A 184 2.84 20.79 1.82
C ALA A 184 2.22 22.21 1.72
N SER A 185 1.10 22.34 1.00
CA SER A 185 0.43 23.63 0.73
C SER A 185 -0.50 24.08 1.85
N SER A 186 -0.98 23.17 2.69
CA SER A 186 -2.03 23.44 3.69
C SER A 186 -1.59 24.36 4.84
N GLY A 187 -0.30 24.71 4.94
CA GLY A 187 0.22 25.66 5.91
C GLY A 187 0.04 25.25 7.39
N PRO A 188 0.35 26.12 8.35
CA PRO A 188 0.42 25.77 9.78
C PRO A 188 -0.93 25.48 10.45
N THR A 189 -2.05 25.68 9.77
CA THR A 189 -3.40 25.41 10.31
C THR A 189 -3.82 23.95 10.17
N TYR A 190 -3.21 23.17 9.26
CA TYR A 190 -3.54 21.76 9.02
C TYR A 190 -2.41 20.79 9.27
N SER A 191 -1.19 21.27 9.20
CA SER A 191 -0.01 20.51 9.53
C SER A 191 0.85 21.35 10.46
N ALA A 192 1.35 20.76 11.52
CA ALA A 192 2.49 21.31 12.19
C ALA A 192 3.63 21.39 11.19
N ARG A 193 3.75 22.51 10.47
CA ARG A 193 4.84 22.87 9.55
C ARG A 193 5.43 21.71 8.73
N TRP A 194 4.83 21.47 7.58
CA TRP A 194 5.49 20.77 6.49
C TRP A 194 6.54 21.73 5.90
N ARG A 195 7.79 21.44 6.05
CA ARG A 195 8.91 22.13 5.39
C ARG A 195 9.64 21.15 4.51
#